data_4044224df370d120090e0ce432e08a6a
#
_entry.id   4044224df370d120090e0ce432e08a6a
#
_cell.length_a   1.000
_cell.length_b   1.000
_cell.length_c   1.000
_cell.angle_alpha   90.00
_cell.angle_beta   90.00
_cell.angle_gamma   90.00
#
_symmetry.space_group_name_H-M   'P 1'
#
loop_
_entity.id
_entity.type
_entity.pdbx_description
1 polymer ?
#
loop_
_entity_poly.entity_id
_entity_poly.type
_entity_poly.pdbx_seq_one_letter_code
_entity_poly.pdbx_strand_id
1 'polypeptide(L)'
;MGLLRASVRTIYSRGPIIVNPSSGTLETFFNGENCSIKMNFCLWKNNEESERMFRIASGCRRVHYCCYFSSSLFSQCPHNLSASFSTGLHLSLSPTESHYSQDYHRLLSILEACKMSPNLRTAASTHANIIKLGYGMYPSLVSLMVVTYVSCDGLNLARQLLLEILTGYFDAVSANLMIASFMKMGAVDVAKKIFNDVPLRDLVTWNSLIGGYVKNDMFKEALSVFRKMLRSNVEPDGYTFASIITTCARLGAIDHAKWVHHLMTERRIELNYILSAALIDMYSKCGRIEIARGIFDRVERTNVSVWNAMINGLAIHGLALDAIEIFSLMGSENVSPDGISFIGLLTACSHCGLVEEGRRYFQLMKSLYLIQPQLEHYGTMVDLLGRAGLLDEAYTVIKEMQIEPDAVIWRTFLSACRIHKNYEMGEVASTKISHLGSGDYVLLSNIYCSTKKWDNAERVRCVMKWKGVRKNSGKSWVEVGNVVHQFKAGDRSHPEAELIYRALNELFHRTKLEGFSFTTELVLMDISDEEKEENLSYHSEKLALAYGILKSSPGTRIQVSKNLRTCPDCHSWMKMVAKVLKREIIVRDRIRFHHFAGGYCSCGDYW
;
A
#
# COMPACT_ATOMS: atom_id res chain seq x y z
N MET A 1 17.65 11.55 -25.18
CA MET A 1 17.61 13.03 -25.03
C MET A 1 18.39 13.36 -23.77
N GLY A 2 19.60 13.86 -23.92
CA GLY A 2 20.49 14.22 -22.81
C GLY A 2 20.14 15.60 -22.28
N LEU A 3 19.84 15.68 -20.99
CA LEU A 3 19.67 16.93 -20.26
C LEU A 3 21.03 17.55 -19.98
N LEU A 4 21.22 18.79 -20.34
CA LEU A 4 22.38 19.58 -19.95
C LEU A 4 22.28 20.00 -18.50
N ARG A 5 23.34 19.73 -17.75
CA ARG A 5 23.52 20.19 -16.39
C ARG A 5 24.78 21.04 -16.30
N ALA A 6 24.62 22.29 -16.02
CA ALA A 6 25.71 23.11 -15.57
C ALA A 6 25.23 23.97 -14.41
N SER A 7 25.69 23.69 -13.20
CA SER A 7 25.77 24.70 -12.15
C SER A 7 27.20 25.22 -12.12
N VAL A 8 27.37 26.50 -12.31
CA VAL A 8 28.68 27.11 -12.45
C VAL A 8 28.96 28.05 -11.28
N ARG A 9 29.98 27.78 -10.51
CA ARG A 9 30.49 28.73 -9.50
C ARG A 9 31.55 29.61 -10.13
N THR A 10 31.35 30.92 -10.08
CA THR A 10 32.25 31.90 -10.70
C THR A 10 33.58 31.96 -9.98
N ILE A 11 34.64 31.58 -10.68
CA ILE A 11 36.00 32.01 -10.35
C ILE A 11 36.22 33.27 -11.16
N TYR A 12 36.60 34.36 -10.50
CA TYR A 12 36.92 35.64 -11.17
C TYR A 12 38.00 35.42 -12.23
N SER A 13 37.67 35.56 -13.51
CA SER A 13 38.62 35.72 -14.60
C SER A 13 38.41 37.11 -15.24
N ARG A 14 39.48 37.87 -15.39
CA ARG A 14 39.50 39.14 -16.08
C ARG A 14 39.75 38.94 -17.60
N GLY A 15 38.94 38.14 -18.26
CA GLY A 15 39.04 37.95 -19.70
C GLY A 15 37.66 37.86 -20.36
N PRO A 16 37.52 38.32 -21.63
CA PRO A 16 36.26 38.24 -22.34
C PRO A 16 35.90 36.80 -22.69
N ILE A 17 34.65 36.42 -22.47
CA ILE A 17 34.08 35.13 -22.90
C ILE A 17 33.46 35.37 -24.28
N ILE A 18 33.93 34.65 -25.29
CA ILE A 18 33.40 34.70 -26.66
C ILE A 18 32.58 33.44 -26.90
N VAL A 19 31.30 33.60 -27.21
CA VAL A 19 30.42 32.51 -27.63
C VAL A 19 30.37 32.48 -29.15
N ASN A 20 30.75 31.35 -29.74
CA ASN A 20 30.61 31.17 -31.18
C ASN A 20 29.27 30.53 -31.50
N PRO A 21 28.33 31.25 -32.13
CA PRO A 21 26.95 30.77 -32.34
C PRO A 21 26.83 29.62 -33.35
N SER A 22 27.87 29.41 -34.18
CA SER A 22 27.83 28.39 -35.25
C SER A 22 28.34 27.01 -34.85
N SER A 23 29.13 26.91 -33.76
CA SER A 23 29.74 25.67 -33.31
C SER A 23 29.28 25.15 -31.94
N GLY A 24 28.54 25.99 -31.17
CA GLY A 24 28.07 25.61 -29.80
C GLY A 24 29.23 25.44 -28.81
N THR A 25 30.38 26.08 -29.03
CA THR A 25 31.55 26.00 -28.16
C THR A 25 31.75 27.31 -27.39
N LEU A 26 32.17 27.17 -26.14
CA LEU A 26 32.55 28.29 -25.26
C LEU A 26 34.06 28.28 -25.13
N GLU A 27 34.70 29.38 -25.54
CA GLU A 27 36.15 29.58 -25.44
C GLU A 27 36.48 30.57 -24.34
N THR A 28 37.38 30.23 -23.45
CA THR A 28 37.90 31.10 -22.41
C THR A 28 39.43 31.10 -22.44
N PHE A 29 40.05 32.24 -22.25
CA PHE A 29 41.52 32.38 -22.16
C PHE A 29 41.92 32.30 -20.68
N PHE A 30 42.78 31.37 -20.36
CA PHE A 30 43.42 31.25 -19.05
C PHE A 30 44.93 31.23 -19.24
N ASN A 31 45.63 32.20 -18.67
CA ASN A 31 47.12 32.28 -18.66
C ASN A 31 47.83 32.04 -20.01
N GLY A 32 47.24 32.47 -21.12
CA GLY A 32 47.89 32.38 -22.42
C GLY A 32 47.72 31.07 -23.18
N GLU A 33 47.01 30.09 -22.62
CA GLU A 33 46.68 28.84 -23.31
C GLU A 33 45.20 28.76 -23.67
N ASN A 34 44.91 28.29 -24.91
CA ASN A 34 43.55 28.08 -25.40
C ASN A 34 42.96 26.79 -24.82
N CYS A 35 41.97 26.89 -23.97
CA CYS A 35 41.21 25.74 -23.51
C CYS A 35 39.81 25.79 -24.13
N SER A 36 39.51 24.91 -25.07
CA SER A 36 38.22 24.80 -25.72
C SER A 36 37.39 23.69 -25.07
N ILE A 37 36.21 24.02 -24.52
CA ILE A 37 35.27 23.06 -23.95
C ILE A 37 34.10 22.91 -24.93
N LYS A 38 33.93 21.70 -25.50
CA LYS A 38 32.77 21.37 -26.32
C LYS A 38 31.56 21.06 -25.43
N MET A 39 30.55 21.92 -25.46
CA MET A 39 29.24 21.67 -24.87
C MET A 39 28.22 21.38 -25.97
N ASN A 40 27.57 20.22 -25.90
CA ASN A 40 26.45 19.94 -26.82
C ASN A 40 25.18 20.52 -26.25
N PHE A 41 24.64 21.54 -26.92
CA PHE A 41 23.37 22.16 -26.62
C PHE A 41 22.24 21.37 -27.29
N CYS A 42 21.39 20.68 -26.50
CA CYS A 42 20.10 20.26 -26.97
C CYS A 42 19.07 21.34 -26.70
N LEU A 43 18.56 21.95 -27.76
CA LEU A 43 17.49 22.96 -27.72
C LEU A 43 16.17 22.32 -27.22
N TRP A 44 15.70 22.81 -26.10
CA TRP A 44 14.33 22.54 -25.62
C TRP A 44 13.37 23.48 -26.36
N LYS A 45 12.44 22.91 -27.09
CA LYS A 45 11.28 23.65 -27.63
C LYS A 45 10.05 23.34 -26.78
N ASN A 46 9.44 24.41 -26.27
CA ASN A 46 8.09 24.53 -25.77
C ASN A 46 7.79 23.92 -24.37
N ASN A 47 7.94 24.75 -23.35
CA ASN A 47 7.03 24.76 -22.21
C ASN A 47 7.03 26.16 -21.56
N GLU A 48 5.86 26.81 -21.46
CA GLU A 48 5.72 28.18 -20.94
C GLU A 48 6.21 28.38 -19.49
N GLU A 49 6.25 27.33 -18.70
CA GLU A 49 6.78 27.38 -17.32
C GLU A 49 8.29 27.49 -17.25
N SER A 50 9.02 26.97 -18.25
CA SER A 50 10.48 27.08 -18.33
C SER A 50 10.90 28.51 -18.65
N GLU A 51 10.14 29.24 -19.47
CA GLU A 51 10.41 30.65 -19.78
C GLU A 51 10.17 31.55 -18.57
N ARG A 52 9.20 31.26 -17.68
CA ARG A 52 8.99 32.05 -16.46
C ARG A 52 10.12 31.88 -15.45
N MET A 53 10.66 30.67 -15.31
CA MET A 53 11.83 30.42 -14.45
C MET A 53 13.10 31.10 -14.98
N PHE A 54 13.28 31.13 -16.30
CA PHE A 54 14.42 31.81 -16.94
C PHE A 54 14.35 33.33 -16.76
N ARG A 55 13.15 33.93 -16.79
CA ARG A 55 12.97 35.38 -16.54
C ARG A 55 13.21 35.78 -15.09
N ILE A 56 12.96 34.88 -14.12
CA ILE A 56 13.27 35.13 -12.70
C ILE A 56 14.79 35.06 -12.47
N ALA A 57 15.50 34.17 -13.16
CA ALA A 57 16.95 34.03 -13.06
C ALA A 57 17.70 35.17 -13.79
N SER A 58 17.17 35.70 -14.89
CA SER A 58 17.78 36.80 -15.67
C SER A 58 17.62 38.19 -15.04
N GLY A 59 16.75 38.34 -14.04
CA GLY A 59 16.59 39.60 -13.27
C GLY A 59 17.67 39.82 -12.20
N CYS A 60 18.48 38.81 -11.86
CA CYS A 60 19.57 38.94 -10.92
C CYS A 60 20.89 39.32 -11.61
N ARG A 61 21.41 40.49 -11.32
CA ARG A 61 22.68 41.05 -11.91
C ARG A 61 23.96 40.26 -11.54
N ARG A 62 23.87 39.11 -10.89
CA ARG A 62 24.99 38.19 -10.58
C ARG A 62 24.52 36.75 -10.67
N VAL A 63 24.81 36.07 -11.75
CA VAL A 63 24.61 34.64 -11.92
C VAL A 63 25.89 33.92 -11.49
N HIS A 64 25.82 33.03 -10.50
CA HIS A 64 26.94 32.18 -10.10
C HIS A 64 26.79 30.82 -10.78
N TYR A 65 27.82 30.40 -11.51
CA TYR A 65 27.89 29.13 -12.22
C TYR A 65 28.90 28.19 -11.53
N CYS A 66 28.53 26.97 -11.20
CA CYS A 66 29.46 25.93 -10.72
C CYS A 66 29.57 24.80 -11.74
N CYS A 67 30.76 24.51 -12.24
CA CYS A 67 31.05 23.34 -13.05
C CYS A 67 31.59 22.22 -12.16
N TYR A 68 30.93 21.04 -12.16
CA TYR A 68 31.46 19.81 -11.57
C TYR A 68 32.08 18.96 -12.66
N PHE A 69 33.31 18.55 -12.47
CA PHE A 69 33.99 17.54 -13.28
C PHE A 69 33.77 16.17 -12.66
N SER A 70 33.38 15.19 -13.46
CA SER A 70 33.33 13.81 -13.00
C SER A 70 34.77 13.29 -12.77
N SER A 71 34.95 12.51 -11.72
CA SER A 71 36.25 11.94 -11.32
C SER A 71 36.95 11.09 -12.38
N SER A 72 36.28 10.72 -13.45
CA SER A 72 36.84 9.95 -14.58
C SER A 72 37.72 10.77 -15.54
N LEU A 73 37.69 12.11 -15.45
CA LEU A 73 38.52 13.01 -16.29
C LEU A 73 39.86 13.40 -15.64
N PHE A 74 40.02 13.14 -14.34
CA PHE A 74 41.25 13.48 -13.60
C PHE A 74 42.42 12.52 -13.82
N SER A 75 42.24 11.37 -14.47
CA SER A 75 43.29 10.38 -14.71
C SER A 75 44.24 10.73 -15.87
N GLN A 76 44.03 11.83 -16.57
CA GLN A 76 44.86 12.22 -17.73
C GLN A 76 45.58 13.59 -17.59
N CYS A 77 45.58 14.20 -16.41
CA CYS A 77 46.39 15.40 -16.16
C CYS A 77 47.74 15.02 -15.52
N PRO A 78 48.88 15.69 -15.94
CA PRO A 78 50.20 15.40 -15.39
C PRO A 78 50.28 15.70 -13.90
N HIS A 79 51.06 14.88 -13.19
CA HIS A 79 51.18 14.79 -11.72
C HIS A 79 51.63 16.01 -10.94
N ASN A 80 51.81 17.21 -11.55
CA ASN A 80 52.34 18.38 -10.87
C ASN A 80 51.34 19.41 -10.38
N LEU A 81 50.05 19.18 -10.45
CA LEU A 81 49.00 20.12 -9.95
C LEU A 81 48.30 19.65 -8.66
N SER A 82 48.63 18.50 -8.13
CA SER A 82 48.00 17.99 -6.90
C SER A 82 48.63 18.51 -5.59
N ALA A 83 49.83 19.11 -5.65
CA ALA A 83 50.55 19.56 -4.44
C ALA A 83 50.21 21.00 -3.99
N SER A 84 49.55 21.79 -4.81
CA SER A 84 49.27 23.20 -4.48
C SER A 84 47.85 23.48 -3.95
N PHE A 85 46.99 22.45 -3.84
CA PHE A 85 45.62 22.58 -3.32
C PHE A 85 45.45 22.21 -1.85
N SER A 86 46.47 21.69 -1.19
CA SER A 86 46.38 21.26 0.22
C SER A 86 46.90 22.25 1.26
N THR A 87 47.45 23.38 0.86
CA THR A 87 48.02 24.37 1.81
C THR A 87 47.52 25.77 1.57
N GLY A 88 46.24 26.02 1.76
CA GLY A 88 45.82 27.42 1.58
C GLY A 88 44.35 27.71 1.85
N LEU A 89 43.76 27.09 2.86
CA LEU A 89 42.47 27.57 3.40
C LEU A 89 42.38 27.25 4.91
N HIS A 90 43.41 27.69 5.67
CA HIS A 90 43.15 28.15 7.03
C HIS A 90 42.57 29.56 6.90
N LEU A 91 41.28 29.63 6.61
CA LEU A 91 40.50 30.83 6.85
C LEU A 91 40.30 30.90 8.36
N SER A 92 41.04 31.85 8.98
CA SER A 92 40.75 32.35 10.31
C SER A 92 39.25 32.63 10.43
N LEU A 93 38.58 31.93 11.33
CA LEU A 93 37.21 32.15 11.72
C LEU A 93 37.06 33.58 12.22
N SER A 94 36.47 34.46 11.40
CA SER A 94 36.09 35.81 11.74
C SER A 94 34.64 35.84 12.27
N PRO A 95 34.22 36.89 13.00
CA PRO A 95 33.00 36.93 13.85
C PRO A 95 31.67 36.93 13.08
N THR A 96 31.56 36.31 11.92
CA THR A 96 30.36 36.24 11.09
C THR A 96 29.55 34.94 11.30
N GLU A 97 29.98 34.02 12.13
CA GLU A 97 29.29 32.72 12.36
C GLU A 97 27.89 32.86 13.01
N SER A 98 27.65 33.90 13.80
CA SER A 98 26.34 34.10 14.43
C SER A 98 25.24 34.50 13.45
N HIS A 99 25.56 35.22 12.38
CA HIS A 99 24.58 35.62 11.34
C HIS A 99 24.26 34.52 10.36
N TYR A 100 25.24 33.69 9.99
CA TYR A 100 25.02 32.51 9.15
C TYR A 100 24.13 31.47 9.84
N SER A 101 24.33 31.27 11.14
CA SER A 101 23.52 30.39 11.98
C SER A 101 22.04 30.81 12.03
N GLN A 102 21.74 32.10 12.04
CA GLN A 102 20.38 32.62 12.17
C GLN A 102 19.56 32.43 10.88
N ASP A 103 20.13 32.69 9.72
CA ASP A 103 19.47 32.47 8.42
C ASP A 103 19.28 30.99 8.14
N TYR A 104 20.24 30.15 8.49
CA TYR A 104 20.13 28.71 8.36
C TYR A 104 18.96 28.15 9.20
N HIS A 105 18.88 28.51 10.47
CA HIS A 105 17.78 28.07 11.36
C HIS A 105 16.42 28.63 10.91
N ARG A 106 16.38 29.84 10.40
CA ARG A 106 15.17 30.45 9.84
C ARG A 106 14.68 29.69 8.60
N LEU A 107 15.57 29.31 7.69
CA LEU A 107 15.21 28.52 6.50
C LEU A 107 14.71 27.14 6.90
N LEU A 108 15.34 26.47 7.87
CA LEU A 108 14.85 25.19 8.41
C LEU A 108 13.43 25.31 8.96
N SER A 109 13.18 26.32 9.81
CA SER A 109 11.84 26.49 10.41
C SER A 109 10.75 26.79 9.38
N ILE A 110 11.07 27.55 8.31
CA ILE A 110 10.12 27.80 7.22
C ILE A 110 9.81 26.49 6.45
N LEU A 111 10.82 25.66 6.18
CA LEU A 111 10.62 24.38 5.48
C LEU A 111 9.81 23.41 6.34
N GLU A 112 10.07 23.34 7.64
CA GLU A 112 9.27 22.53 8.58
C GLU A 112 7.82 23.00 8.66
N ALA A 113 7.59 24.32 8.71
CA ALA A 113 6.26 24.90 8.68
C ALA A 113 5.53 24.57 7.35
N CYS A 114 6.21 24.64 6.22
CA CYS A 114 5.66 24.24 4.92
C CYS A 114 5.32 22.75 4.83
N LYS A 115 6.02 21.91 5.58
CA LYS A 115 5.74 20.47 5.68
C LYS A 115 4.46 20.20 6.47
N MET A 116 4.18 20.99 7.50
CA MET A 116 2.97 20.89 8.33
C MET A 116 1.74 21.53 7.65
N SER A 117 1.93 22.64 6.93
CA SER A 117 0.91 23.34 6.16
C SER A 117 1.40 23.50 4.72
N PRO A 118 1.09 22.52 3.84
CA PRO A 118 1.66 22.44 2.50
C PRO A 118 1.38 23.68 1.66
N ASN A 119 2.44 24.41 1.24
CA ASN A 119 2.36 25.56 0.38
C ASN A 119 3.53 25.59 -0.62
N LEU A 120 3.24 25.21 -1.86
CA LEU A 120 4.25 25.08 -2.91
C LEU A 120 4.93 26.43 -3.25
N ARG A 121 4.20 27.56 -3.18
CA ARG A 121 4.78 28.91 -3.44
C ARG A 121 5.81 29.26 -2.37
N THR A 122 5.49 29.06 -1.11
CA THR A 122 6.41 29.30 0.01
C THR A 122 7.62 28.39 -0.10
N ALA A 123 7.44 27.12 -0.41
CA ALA A 123 8.51 26.17 -0.64
C ALA A 123 9.45 26.63 -1.78
N ALA A 124 8.91 27.06 -2.93
CA ALA A 124 9.70 27.56 -4.07
C ALA A 124 10.44 28.85 -3.75
N SER A 125 9.82 29.79 -3.02
CA SER A 125 10.46 31.02 -2.56
C SER A 125 11.60 30.74 -1.58
N THR A 126 11.40 29.78 -0.66
CA THR A 126 12.44 29.36 0.29
C THR A 126 13.61 28.70 -0.44
N HIS A 127 13.34 27.87 -1.46
CA HIS A 127 14.37 27.26 -2.30
C HIS A 127 15.21 28.33 -3.01
N ALA A 128 14.57 29.36 -3.59
CA ALA A 128 15.28 30.46 -4.20
C ALA A 128 16.18 31.21 -3.19
N ASN A 129 15.73 31.39 -1.95
CA ASN A 129 16.53 31.96 -0.87
C ASN A 129 17.71 31.07 -0.46
N ILE A 130 17.51 29.75 -0.36
CA ILE A 130 18.58 28.78 -0.09
C ILE A 130 19.69 28.90 -1.13
N ILE A 131 19.33 28.96 -2.42
CA ILE A 131 20.29 29.14 -3.50
C ILE A 131 20.99 30.49 -3.39
N LYS A 132 20.22 31.60 -3.19
CA LYS A 132 20.74 32.98 -3.11
C LYS A 132 21.72 33.17 -1.96
N LEU A 133 21.47 32.54 -0.82
CA LEU A 133 22.31 32.62 0.38
C LEU A 133 23.48 31.61 0.35
N GLY A 134 23.59 30.79 -0.69
CA GLY A 134 24.69 29.83 -0.85
C GLY A 134 24.54 28.54 -0.04
N TYR A 135 23.36 28.28 0.53
CA TYR A 135 23.10 27.05 1.32
C TYR A 135 22.74 25.82 0.47
N GLY A 136 22.73 25.95 -0.85
CA GLY A 136 22.38 24.85 -1.77
C GLY A 136 23.31 23.62 -1.73
N MET A 137 24.42 23.70 -0.99
CA MET A 137 25.37 22.59 -0.81
C MET A 137 25.23 21.90 0.57
N TYR A 138 24.32 22.35 1.42
CA TYR A 138 24.11 21.75 2.74
C TYR A 138 23.15 20.57 2.66
N PRO A 139 23.60 19.31 2.85
CA PRO A 139 22.80 18.10 2.63
C PRO A 139 21.50 18.09 3.44
N SER A 140 21.55 18.54 4.68
CA SER A 140 20.38 18.60 5.58
C SER A 140 19.29 19.56 5.10
N LEU A 141 19.66 20.76 4.63
CA LEU A 141 18.70 21.74 4.07
C LEU A 141 18.11 21.28 2.74
N VAL A 142 18.94 20.69 1.90
CA VAL A 142 18.52 20.22 0.58
C VAL A 142 17.65 18.99 0.68
N SER A 143 17.96 18.06 1.56
CA SER A 143 17.09 16.91 1.84
C SER A 143 15.74 17.32 2.41
N LEU A 144 15.73 18.29 3.34
CA LEU A 144 14.48 18.84 3.86
C LEU A 144 13.69 19.58 2.78
N MET A 145 14.37 20.26 1.85
CA MET A 145 13.73 20.91 0.70
C MET A 145 13.07 19.90 -0.25
N VAL A 146 13.74 18.77 -0.53
CA VAL A 146 13.14 17.66 -1.31
C VAL A 146 11.89 17.14 -0.60
N VAL A 147 11.97 16.89 0.71
CA VAL A 147 10.82 16.44 1.51
C VAL A 147 9.68 17.45 1.53
N THR A 148 10.00 18.73 1.61
CA THR A 148 9.01 19.81 1.58
C THR A 148 8.30 19.88 0.22
N TYR A 149 9.02 19.77 -0.90
CA TYR A 149 8.40 19.65 -2.22
C TYR A 149 7.50 18.43 -2.34
N VAL A 150 7.95 17.28 -1.83
CA VAL A 150 7.12 16.06 -1.76
C VAL A 150 5.83 16.32 -0.96
N SER A 151 5.92 16.98 0.20
CA SER A 151 4.76 17.30 1.05
C SER A 151 3.80 18.29 0.40
N CYS A 152 4.30 19.18 -0.47
CA CYS A 152 3.53 20.18 -1.22
C CYS A 152 3.03 19.68 -2.58
N ASP A 153 3.05 18.38 -2.86
CA ASP A 153 2.64 17.76 -4.14
C ASP A 153 3.53 18.16 -5.34
N GLY A 154 4.68 18.77 -5.05
CA GLY A 154 5.68 19.20 -6.04
C GLY A 154 6.64 18.09 -6.45
N LEU A 155 6.15 16.88 -6.76
CA LEU A 155 6.97 15.68 -7.01
C LEU A 155 8.00 15.89 -8.14
N ASN A 156 7.65 16.64 -9.19
CA ASN A 156 8.57 16.92 -10.29
C ASN A 156 9.75 17.79 -9.84
N LEU A 157 9.49 18.83 -9.02
CA LEU A 157 10.53 19.68 -8.46
C LEU A 157 11.43 18.90 -7.48
N ALA A 158 10.82 18.05 -6.65
CA ALA A 158 11.57 17.16 -5.76
C ALA A 158 12.49 16.21 -6.54
N ARG A 159 11.99 15.61 -7.63
CA ARG A 159 12.79 14.74 -8.52
C ARG A 159 13.91 15.51 -9.20
N GLN A 160 13.64 16.71 -9.69
CA GLN A 160 14.65 17.55 -10.34
C GLN A 160 15.75 17.93 -9.35
N LEU A 161 15.40 18.44 -8.19
CA LEU A 161 16.34 18.78 -7.13
C LEU A 161 17.18 17.55 -6.70
N LEU A 162 16.54 16.39 -6.54
CA LEU A 162 17.23 15.15 -6.25
C LEU A 162 18.27 14.79 -7.32
N LEU A 163 17.94 14.98 -8.59
CA LEU A 163 18.87 14.69 -9.70
C LEU A 163 20.09 15.62 -9.69
N GLU A 164 19.95 16.85 -9.22
CA GLU A 164 21.05 17.79 -9.03
C GLU A 164 21.97 17.40 -7.87
N ILE A 165 21.41 16.76 -6.84
CA ILE A 165 22.12 16.38 -5.62
C ILE A 165 22.80 14.98 -5.73
N LEU A 166 22.26 14.05 -6.54
CA LEU A 166 22.78 12.68 -6.69
C LEU A 166 24.25 12.58 -7.14
N THR A 167 24.88 13.71 -7.46
CA THR A 167 26.31 13.80 -7.75
C THR A 167 27.18 14.06 -6.51
N GLY A 168 26.58 14.28 -5.33
CA GLY A 168 27.25 14.53 -4.06
C GLY A 168 27.03 13.41 -3.03
N TYR A 169 27.85 13.37 -2.00
CA TYR A 169 27.72 12.43 -0.88
C TYR A 169 26.48 12.73 -0.06
N PHE A 170 25.55 11.76 0.04
CA PHE A 170 24.47 11.78 1.01
C PHE A 170 24.93 11.21 2.35
N ASP A 171 24.60 11.90 3.43
CA ASP A 171 24.58 11.25 4.73
C ASP A 171 23.39 10.28 4.84
N ALA A 172 23.51 9.28 5.69
CA ALA A 172 22.47 8.25 5.86
C ALA A 172 21.14 8.85 6.32
N VAL A 173 21.16 9.90 7.15
CA VAL A 173 19.96 10.55 7.68
C VAL A 173 19.16 11.22 6.56
N SER A 174 19.84 11.99 5.71
CA SER A 174 19.22 12.66 4.55
C SER A 174 18.63 11.65 3.56
N ALA A 175 19.39 10.56 3.28
CA ALA A 175 18.92 9.48 2.40
C ALA A 175 17.68 8.79 2.98
N ASN A 176 17.66 8.48 4.27
CA ASN A 176 16.54 7.83 4.95
C ASN A 176 15.28 8.70 4.91
N LEU A 177 15.42 10.00 5.14
CA LEU A 177 14.32 10.97 5.07
C LEU A 177 13.72 11.04 3.65
N MET A 178 14.56 11.08 2.62
CA MET A 178 14.14 11.09 1.22
C MET A 178 13.47 9.78 0.81
N ILE A 179 14.05 8.62 1.16
CA ILE A 179 13.44 7.31 0.90
C ILE A 179 12.03 7.25 1.50
N ALA A 180 11.89 7.59 2.79
CA ALA A 180 10.60 7.60 3.46
C ALA A 180 9.57 8.53 2.79
N SER A 181 10.01 9.72 2.36
CA SER A 181 9.14 10.71 1.73
C SER A 181 8.68 10.28 0.34
N PHE A 182 9.58 9.80 -0.52
CA PHE A 182 9.21 9.30 -1.84
C PHE A 182 8.33 8.03 -1.76
N MET A 183 8.59 7.16 -0.79
CA MET A 183 7.70 6.03 -0.51
C MET A 183 6.30 6.47 -0.09
N LYS A 184 6.19 7.50 0.75
CA LYS A 184 4.88 8.05 1.17
C LYS A 184 4.07 8.58 -0.03
N MET A 185 4.73 9.13 -1.04
CA MET A 185 4.10 9.65 -2.26
C MET A 185 3.91 8.60 -3.36
N GLY A 186 4.23 7.33 -3.09
CA GLY A 186 4.14 6.27 -4.10
C GLY A 186 5.20 6.33 -5.20
N ALA A 187 6.22 7.20 -5.08
CA ALA A 187 7.32 7.31 -6.03
C ALA A 187 8.42 6.26 -5.75
N VAL A 188 8.02 5.00 -5.82
CA VAL A 188 8.81 3.84 -5.38
C VAL A 188 10.13 3.70 -6.13
N ASP A 189 10.14 3.97 -7.44
CA ASP A 189 11.33 3.86 -8.30
C ASP A 189 12.42 4.84 -7.87
N VAL A 190 12.03 6.04 -7.46
CA VAL A 190 12.96 7.08 -6.98
C VAL A 190 13.55 6.66 -5.63
N ALA A 191 12.71 6.23 -4.71
CA ALA A 191 13.15 5.74 -3.40
C ALA A 191 14.11 4.55 -3.51
N LYS A 192 13.81 3.59 -4.41
CA LYS A 192 14.68 2.44 -4.70
C LYS A 192 16.02 2.86 -5.29
N LYS A 193 16.03 3.88 -6.16
CA LYS A 193 17.28 4.42 -6.72
C LYS A 193 18.14 5.03 -5.63
N ILE A 194 17.55 5.90 -4.77
CA ILE A 194 18.28 6.49 -3.63
C ILE A 194 18.86 5.38 -2.75
N PHE A 195 18.05 4.38 -2.39
CA PHE A 195 18.51 3.26 -1.57
C PHE A 195 19.72 2.53 -2.19
N ASN A 196 19.74 2.34 -3.51
CA ASN A 196 20.86 1.68 -4.19
C ASN A 196 22.12 2.55 -4.24
N ASP A 197 21.96 3.88 -4.31
CA ASP A 197 23.05 4.83 -4.42
C ASP A 197 23.70 5.16 -3.05
N VAL A 198 23.05 4.80 -1.91
CA VAL A 198 23.62 4.93 -0.56
C VAL A 198 24.74 3.91 -0.35
N PRO A 199 25.99 4.35 -0.08
CA PRO A 199 27.12 3.43 0.06
C PRO A 199 27.02 2.52 1.30
N LEU A 200 26.65 3.11 2.45
CA LEU A 200 26.50 2.42 3.73
C LEU A 200 25.04 2.51 4.18
N ARG A 201 24.36 1.38 4.14
CA ARG A 201 22.95 1.25 4.54
C ARG A 201 22.88 0.84 5.99
N ASP A 202 22.36 1.74 6.83
CA ASP A 202 22.09 1.45 8.24
C ASP A 202 20.71 0.77 8.43
N LEU A 203 20.39 0.42 9.66
CA LEU A 203 19.10 -0.19 10.02
C LEU A 203 17.90 0.68 9.57
N VAL A 204 18.02 2.01 9.71
CA VAL A 204 16.95 2.95 9.34
C VAL A 204 16.74 2.98 7.83
N THR A 205 17.84 2.87 7.05
CA THR A 205 17.78 2.79 5.58
C THR A 205 16.98 1.57 5.11
N TRP A 206 17.27 0.39 5.69
CA TRP A 206 16.55 -0.84 5.39
C TRP A 206 15.08 -0.75 5.82
N ASN A 207 14.82 -0.27 7.03
CA ASN A 207 13.47 -0.12 7.57
C ASN A 207 12.62 0.89 6.78
N SER A 208 13.22 1.99 6.31
CA SER A 208 12.53 2.99 5.49
C SER A 208 12.08 2.40 4.15
N LEU A 209 12.91 1.58 3.52
CA LEU A 209 12.56 0.91 2.26
C LEU A 209 11.53 -0.19 2.48
N ILE A 210 11.72 -1.08 3.46
CA ILE A 210 10.78 -2.17 3.78
C ILE A 210 9.41 -1.60 4.15
N GLY A 211 9.36 -0.68 5.11
CA GLY A 211 8.12 -0.03 5.54
C GLY A 211 7.44 0.75 4.41
N GLY A 212 8.25 1.37 3.53
CA GLY A 212 7.77 2.03 2.33
C GLY A 212 7.08 1.07 1.36
N TYR A 213 7.67 -0.09 1.08
CA TYR A 213 7.03 -1.12 0.25
C TYR A 213 5.72 -1.62 0.87
N VAL A 214 5.69 -1.84 2.19
CA VAL A 214 4.47 -2.27 2.90
C VAL A 214 3.35 -1.24 2.74
N LYS A 215 3.65 0.06 2.88
CA LYS A 215 2.67 1.14 2.71
C LYS A 215 2.15 1.29 1.26
N ASN A 216 2.93 0.87 0.28
CA ASN A 216 2.55 0.87 -1.14
C ASN A 216 1.99 -0.47 -1.62
N ASP A 217 1.59 -1.38 -0.73
CA ASP A 217 1.05 -2.71 -1.02
C ASP A 217 1.99 -3.60 -1.88
N MET A 218 3.30 -3.31 -1.88
CA MET A 218 4.34 -4.04 -2.60
C MET A 218 4.98 -5.11 -1.70
N PHE A 219 4.17 -6.06 -1.27
CA PHE A 219 4.54 -7.03 -0.23
C PHE A 219 5.63 -8.02 -0.67
N LYS A 220 5.65 -8.40 -1.95
CA LYS A 220 6.70 -9.30 -2.51
C LYS A 220 8.06 -8.62 -2.49
N GLU A 221 8.10 -7.34 -2.84
CA GLU A 221 9.29 -6.51 -2.82
C GLU A 221 9.81 -6.32 -1.38
N ALA A 222 8.92 -6.08 -0.41
CA ALA A 222 9.26 -5.99 1.01
C ALA A 222 9.96 -7.28 1.50
N LEU A 223 9.40 -8.46 1.21
CA LEU A 223 10.04 -9.75 1.54
C LEU A 223 11.38 -9.93 0.84
N SER A 224 11.50 -9.52 -0.42
CA SER A 224 12.74 -9.61 -1.19
C SER A 224 13.84 -8.74 -0.56
N VAL A 225 13.51 -7.51 -0.15
CA VAL A 225 14.44 -6.59 0.50
C VAL A 225 14.82 -7.10 1.89
N PHE A 226 13.88 -7.64 2.67
CA PHE A 226 14.17 -8.26 3.96
C PHE A 226 15.16 -9.44 3.83
N ARG A 227 14.99 -10.31 2.84
CA ARG A 227 15.97 -11.38 2.56
C ARG A 227 17.34 -10.84 2.19
N LYS A 228 17.43 -9.67 1.52
CA LYS A 228 18.72 -9.00 1.24
C LYS A 228 19.32 -8.42 2.52
N MET A 229 18.50 -7.82 3.39
CA MET A 229 18.92 -7.31 4.70
C MET A 229 19.54 -8.43 5.55
N LEU A 230 18.90 -9.61 5.61
CA LEU A 230 19.43 -10.79 6.34
C LEU A 230 20.79 -11.30 5.82
N ARG A 231 21.17 -10.97 4.57
CA ARG A 231 22.47 -11.30 3.99
C ARG A 231 23.49 -10.17 4.16
N SER A 232 23.07 -9.02 4.64
CA SER A 232 23.95 -7.92 5.02
C SER A 232 24.38 -8.08 6.49
N ASN A 233 25.32 -7.26 6.91
CA ASN A 233 25.77 -7.23 8.31
C ASN A 233 24.84 -6.39 9.22
N VAL A 234 23.63 -6.08 8.77
CA VAL A 234 22.66 -5.26 9.54
C VAL A 234 21.61 -6.18 10.15
N GLU A 235 21.55 -6.19 11.48
CA GLU A 235 20.58 -6.99 12.22
C GLU A 235 19.18 -6.35 12.21
N PRO A 236 18.12 -7.12 11.88
CA PRO A 236 16.74 -6.67 11.99
C PRO A 236 16.32 -6.41 13.44
N ASP A 237 15.57 -5.34 13.65
CA ASP A 237 14.98 -4.99 14.95
C ASP A 237 13.47 -5.29 15.02
N GLY A 238 12.83 -4.96 16.14
CA GLY A 238 11.39 -5.13 16.33
C GLY A 238 10.55 -4.38 15.29
N TYR A 239 11.00 -3.22 14.80
CA TYR A 239 10.30 -2.44 13.76
C TYR A 239 10.37 -3.15 12.40
N THR A 240 11.54 -3.70 12.06
CA THR A 240 11.72 -4.55 10.86
C THR A 240 10.74 -5.72 10.91
N PHE A 241 10.72 -6.47 12.03
CA PHE A 241 9.83 -7.61 12.19
C PHE A 241 8.36 -7.22 12.13
N ALA A 242 7.94 -6.13 12.76
CA ALA A 242 6.55 -5.63 12.68
C ALA A 242 6.12 -5.37 11.23
N SER A 243 7.00 -4.78 10.41
CA SER A 243 6.74 -4.53 8.99
C SER A 243 6.62 -5.83 8.18
N ILE A 244 7.49 -6.81 8.44
CA ILE A 244 7.47 -8.10 7.75
C ILE A 244 6.31 -8.99 8.21
N ILE A 245 5.97 -8.98 9.48
CA ILE A 245 4.77 -9.63 10.04
C ILE A 245 3.51 -9.09 9.33
N THR A 246 3.40 -7.76 9.22
CA THR A 246 2.31 -7.11 8.47
C THR A 246 2.28 -7.56 7.00
N THR A 247 3.44 -7.69 6.37
CA THR A 247 3.57 -8.20 5.00
C THR A 247 3.04 -9.61 4.85
N CYS A 248 3.40 -10.53 5.75
CA CYS A 248 2.90 -11.91 5.77
C CYS A 248 1.38 -11.94 5.98
N ALA A 249 0.86 -11.11 6.89
CA ALA A 249 -0.58 -10.98 7.14
C ALA A 249 -1.36 -10.53 5.89
N ARG A 250 -0.83 -9.54 5.16
CA ARG A 250 -1.45 -9.02 3.92
C ARG A 250 -1.43 -10.03 2.79
N LEU A 251 -0.34 -10.78 2.64
CA LEU A 251 -0.24 -11.85 1.64
C LEU A 251 -1.06 -13.09 2.02
N GLY A 252 -1.33 -13.32 3.30
CA GLY A 252 -1.87 -14.58 3.80
C GLY A 252 -0.89 -15.75 3.62
N ALA A 253 0.42 -15.46 3.63
CA ALA A 253 1.50 -16.39 3.34
C ALA A 253 1.94 -17.11 4.62
N ILE A 254 1.35 -18.27 4.89
CA ILE A 254 1.53 -18.97 6.17
C ILE A 254 2.94 -19.53 6.35
N ASP A 255 3.59 -20.00 5.30
CA ASP A 255 4.94 -20.56 5.41
C ASP A 255 5.96 -19.45 5.68
N HIS A 256 5.79 -18.29 5.05
CA HIS A 256 6.57 -17.09 5.38
C HIS A 256 6.31 -16.61 6.82
N ALA A 257 5.06 -16.64 7.27
CA ALA A 257 4.68 -16.25 8.63
C ALA A 257 5.38 -17.13 9.68
N LYS A 258 5.36 -18.45 9.48
CA LYS A 258 6.06 -19.40 10.36
C LYS A 258 7.57 -19.18 10.35
N TRP A 259 8.17 -18.97 9.17
CA TRP A 259 9.59 -18.71 9.02
C TRP A 259 10.00 -17.42 9.75
N VAL A 260 9.24 -16.33 9.59
CA VAL A 260 9.52 -15.05 10.28
C VAL A 260 9.40 -15.21 11.79
N HIS A 261 8.35 -15.88 12.29
CA HIS A 261 8.17 -16.12 13.73
C HIS A 261 9.30 -16.99 14.31
N HIS A 262 9.74 -18.03 13.59
CA HIS A 262 10.87 -18.85 13.97
C HIS A 262 12.16 -18.03 14.05
N LEU A 263 12.42 -17.19 13.03
CA LEU A 263 13.58 -16.29 12.99
C LEU A 263 13.60 -15.30 14.16
N MET A 264 12.43 -14.77 14.57
CA MET A 264 12.33 -13.91 15.76
C MET A 264 12.72 -14.68 17.03
N THR A 265 12.28 -15.94 17.15
CA THR A 265 12.61 -16.81 18.30
C THR A 265 14.11 -17.12 18.33
N GLU A 266 14.71 -17.50 17.21
CA GLU A 266 16.16 -17.76 17.09
C GLU A 266 17.00 -16.54 17.47
N ARG A 267 16.54 -15.34 17.08
CA ARG A 267 17.22 -14.07 17.40
C ARG A 267 16.85 -13.50 18.76
N ARG A 268 16.06 -14.21 19.56
CA ARG A 268 15.60 -13.82 20.88
C ARG A 268 14.98 -12.41 20.90
N ILE A 269 14.20 -12.08 19.88
CA ILE A 269 13.48 -10.80 19.84
C ILE A 269 12.43 -10.80 20.96
N GLU A 270 12.53 -9.82 21.84
CA GLU A 270 11.57 -9.67 22.94
C GLU A 270 10.17 -9.29 22.41
N LEU A 271 9.18 -10.04 22.84
CA LEU A 271 7.78 -9.81 22.45
C LEU A 271 7.15 -8.75 23.33
N ASN A 272 7.16 -7.51 22.86
CA ASN A 272 6.32 -6.46 23.44
C ASN A 272 4.88 -6.56 22.95
N TYR A 273 3.95 -5.75 23.50
CA TYR A 273 2.54 -5.77 23.10
C TYR A 273 2.32 -5.49 21.61
N ILE A 274 3.19 -4.68 20.94
CA ILE A 274 3.09 -4.36 19.51
C ILE A 274 3.37 -5.61 18.66
N LEU A 275 4.48 -6.30 18.94
CA LEU A 275 4.86 -7.52 18.21
C LEU A 275 3.90 -8.66 18.51
N SER A 276 3.41 -8.77 19.75
CA SER A 276 2.42 -9.77 20.15
C SER A 276 1.11 -9.56 19.41
N ALA A 277 0.57 -8.35 19.37
CA ALA A 277 -0.63 -8.02 18.61
C ALA A 277 -0.44 -8.24 17.09
N ALA A 278 0.73 -7.88 16.56
CA ALA A 278 1.06 -8.10 15.15
C ALA A 278 1.13 -9.59 14.80
N LEU A 279 1.72 -10.45 15.66
CA LEU A 279 1.76 -11.90 15.46
C LEU A 279 0.37 -12.53 15.52
N ILE A 280 -0.48 -12.13 16.47
CA ILE A 280 -1.87 -12.58 16.56
C ILE A 280 -2.63 -12.21 15.28
N ASP A 281 -2.55 -10.95 14.86
CA ASP A 281 -3.17 -10.47 13.61
C ASP A 281 -2.64 -11.22 12.39
N MET A 282 -1.33 -11.47 12.31
CA MET A 282 -0.70 -12.20 11.21
C MET A 282 -1.24 -13.63 11.11
N TYR A 283 -1.23 -14.40 12.20
CA TYR A 283 -1.70 -15.77 12.17
C TYR A 283 -3.21 -15.85 11.92
N SER A 284 -3.99 -14.92 12.47
CA SER A 284 -5.42 -14.78 12.16
C SER A 284 -5.63 -14.53 10.66
N LYS A 285 -4.89 -13.60 10.06
CA LYS A 285 -4.97 -13.28 8.63
C LYS A 285 -4.32 -14.32 7.70
N CYS A 286 -3.52 -15.23 8.26
CA CYS A 286 -3.00 -16.41 7.57
C CYS A 286 -3.87 -17.67 7.79
N GLY A 287 -5.09 -17.52 8.30
CA GLY A 287 -6.03 -18.64 8.45
C GLY A 287 -5.67 -19.62 9.57
N ARG A 288 -4.86 -19.22 10.54
CA ARG A 288 -4.36 -20.07 11.63
C ARG A 288 -4.75 -19.48 12.98
N ILE A 289 -6.08 -19.38 13.19
CA ILE A 289 -6.65 -18.78 14.40
C ILE A 289 -6.26 -19.54 15.67
N GLU A 290 -6.03 -20.84 15.56
CA GLU A 290 -5.56 -21.69 16.65
C GLU A 290 -4.16 -21.31 17.14
N ILE A 291 -3.26 -20.91 16.22
CA ILE A 291 -1.92 -20.43 16.58
C ILE A 291 -2.03 -19.03 17.20
N ALA A 292 -2.89 -18.17 16.63
CA ALA A 292 -3.13 -16.83 17.16
C ALA A 292 -3.64 -16.91 18.61
N ARG A 293 -4.61 -17.81 18.90
CA ARG A 293 -5.12 -18.05 20.26
C ARG A 293 -4.01 -18.53 21.20
N GLY A 294 -3.19 -19.50 20.77
CA GLY A 294 -2.08 -19.98 21.58
C GLY A 294 -0.98 -18.94 21.85
N ILE A 295 -0.83 -17.92 21.00
CA ILE A 295 0.04 -16.76 21.29
C ILE A 295 -0.67 -15.86 22.30
N PHE A 296 -1.93 -15.50 22.07
CA PHE A 296 -2.74 -14.68 22.97
C PHE A 296 -2.75 -15.20 24.42
N ASP A 297 -2.86 -16.52 24.59
CA ASP A 297 -2.92 -17.15 25.92
C ASP A 297 -1.57 -17.12 26.67
N ARG A 298 -0.45 -16.91 25.95
CA ARG A 298 0.91 -16.92 26.53
C ARG A 298 1.53 -15.55 26.73
N VAL A 299 1.05 -14.53 26.02
CA VAL A 299 1.61 -13.18 26.12
C VAL A 299 0.97 -12.39 27.26
N GLU A 300 1.71 -11.39 27.74
CA GLU A 300 1.18 -10.43 28.68
C GLU A 300 0.11 -9.56 28.01
N ARG A 301 -1.11 -9.53 28.59
CA ARG A 301 -2.30 -8.90 28.01
C ARG A 301 -2.66 -7.57 28.65
N THR A 302 -1.69 -6.83 29.10
CA THR A 302 -1.89 -5.52 29.76
C THR A 302 -2.36 -4.43 28.80
N ASN A 303 -2.09 -4.57 27.51
CA ASN A 303 -2.44 -3.57 26.49
C ASN A 303 -3.64 -4.00 25.64
N VAL A 304 -4.62 -3.09 25.48
CA VAL A 304 -5.85 -3.31 24.69
C VAL A 304 -5.59 -3.79 23.26
N SER A 305 -4.46 -3.43 22.64
CA SER A 305 -4.12 -3.81 21.26
C SER A 305 -4.01 -5.33 21.08
N VAL A 306 -3.56 -6.07 22.10
CA VAL A 306 -3.45 -7.54 22.07
C VAL A 306 -4.84 -8.18 22.04
N TRP A 307 -5.77 -7.65 22.86
CA TRP A 307 -7.17 -8.05 22.88
C TRP A 307 -7.86 -7.76 21.56
N ASN A 308 -7.69 -6.55 21.05
CA ASN A 308 -8.27 -6.12 19.77
C ASN A 308 -7.79 -7.00 18.62
N ALA A 309 -6.52 -7.39 18.60
CA ALA A 309 -5.99 -8.30 17.59
C ALA A 309 -6.68 -9.67 17.64
N MET A 310 -6.94 -10.21 18.85
CA MET A 310 -7.61 -11.49 19.02
C MET A 310 -9.09 -11.42 18.67
N ILE A 311 -9.83 -10.40 19.18
CA ILE A 311 -11.25 -10.20 18.87
C ILE A 311 -11.46 -10.05 17.35
N ASN A 312 -10.66 -9.20 16.69
CA ASN A 312 -10.73 -9.02 15.24
C ASN A 312 -10.36 -10.31 14.48
N GLY A 313 -9.36 -11.05 14.98
CA GLY A 313 -8.99 -12.36 14.44
C GLY A 313 -10.17 -13.33 14.46
N LEU A 314 -10.84 -13.46 15.58
CA LEU A 314 -12.04 -14.32 15.74
C LEU A 314 -13.19 -13.84 14.85
N ALA A 315 -13.42 -12.53 14.77
CA ALA A 315 -14.45 -11.92 13.95
C ALA A 315 -14.32 -12.29 12.46
N ILE A 316 -13.13 -12.17 11.89
CA ILE A 316 -12.90 -12.51 10.46
C ILE A 316 -13.01 -14.01 10.17
N HIS A 317 -12.86 -14.86 11.19
CA HIS A 317 -13.07 -16.30 11.10
C HIS A 317 -14.55 -16.72 11.34
N GLY A 318 -15.42 -15.77 11.70
CA GLY A 318 -16.83 -16.03 12.00
C GLY A 318 -17.03 -16.77 13.34
N LEU A 319 -16.11 -16.59 14.29
CA LEU A 319 -16.15 -17.17 15.63
C LEU A 319 -16.68 -16.12 16.62
N ALA A 320 -17.97 -15.76 16.45
CA ALA A 320 -18.56 -14.65 17.20
C ALA A 320 -18.67 -14.94 18.71
N LEU A 321 -19.02 -16.18 19.09
CA LEU A 321 -19.14 -16.54 20.51
C LEU A 321 -17.78 -16.45 21.21
N ASP A 322 -16.72 -16.94 20.58
CA ASP A 322 -15.35 -16.81 21.12
C ASP A 322 -14.92 -15.32 21.21
N ALA A 323 -15.29 -14.48 20.22
CA ALA A 323 -15.01 -13.05 20.26
C ALA A 323 -15.74 -12.36 21.42
N ILE A 324 -16.98 -12.73 21.70
CA ILE A 324 -17.77 -12.25 22.85
C ILE A 324 -17.14 -12.72 24.16
N GLU A 325 -16.68 -13.96 24.24
CA GLU A 325 -15.97 -14.49 25.42
C GLU A 325 -14.71 -13.69 25.71
N ILE A 326 -13.84 -13.49 24.70
CA ILE A 326 -12.63 -12.68 24.83
C ILE A 326 -12.95 -11.25 25.27
N PHE A 327 -13.98 -10.63 24.69
CA PHE A 327 -14.42 -9.29 25.09
C PHE A 327 -14.87 -9.26 26.56
N SER A 328 -15.58 -10.28 27.01
CA SER A 328 -16.04 -10.38 28.40
C SER A 328 -14.87 -10.55 29.38
N LEU A 329 -13.83 -11.28 28.98
CA LEU A 329 -12.61 -11.47 29.77
C LEU A 329 -11.82 -10.19 29.97
N MET A 330 -11.88 -9.21 29.04
CA MET A 330 -11.19 -7.91 29.22
C MET A 330 -11.56 -7.23 30.53
N GLY A 331 -12.85 -7.23 30.86
CA GLY A 331 -13.33 -6.64 32.11
C GLY A 331 -12.79 -7.34 33.36
N SER A 332 -12.65 -8.66 33.34
CA SER A 332 -12.11 -9.43 34.46
C SER A 332 -10.59 -9.24 34.64
N GLU A 333 -9.88 -8.93 33.55
CA GLU A 333 -8.44 -8.64 33.59
C GLU A 333 -8.14 -7.13 33.73
N ASN A 334 -9.14 -6.30 34.07
CA ASN A 334 -9.03 -4.84 34.25
C ASN A 334 -8.51 -4.10 33.02
N VAL A 335 -8.77 -4.62 31.82
CA VAL A 335 -8.46 -3.95 30.55
C VAL A 335 -9.73 -3.31 30.01
N SER A 336 -9.77 -1.98 29.92
CA SER A 336 -10.92 -1.26 29.39
C SER A 336 -11.01 -1.40 27.86
N PRO A 337 -12.15 -1.85 27.31
CA PRO A 337 -12.39 -1.87 25.86
C PRO A 337 -12.35 -0.45 25.28
N ASP A 338 -11.86 -0.35 24.06
CA ASP A 338 -11.85 0.87 23.25
C ASP A 338 -12.76 0.77 22.02
N GLY A 339 -12.80 1.82 21.18
CA GLY A 339 -13.60 1.81 19.94
C GLY A 339 -13.23 0.64 19.01
N ILE A 340 -11.96 0.24 18.94
CA ILE A 340 -11.50 -0.86 18.08
C ILE A 340 -12.01 -2.21 18.60
N SER A 341 -12.11 -2.39 19.94
CA SER A 341 -12.72 -3.57 20.54
C SER A 341 -14.17 -3.74 20.09
N PHE A 342 -14.94 -2.65 20.08
CA PHE A 342 -16.32 -2.67 19.63
C PHE A 342 -16.46 -2.88 18.11
N ILE A 343 -15.57 -2.32 17.28
CA ILE A 343 -15.56 -2.62 15.83
C ILE A 343 -15.39 -4.13 15.60
N GLY A 344 -14.43 -4.75 16.29
CA GLY A 344 -14.21 -6.20 16.20
C GLY A 344 -15.43 -7.02 16.63
N LEU A 345 -16.03 -6.66 17.75
CA LEU A 345 -17.19 -7.33 18.30
C LEU A 345 -18.44 -7.20 17.39
N LEU A 346 -18.72 -5.99 16.90
CA LEU A 346 -19.81 -5.74 15.95
C LEU A 346 -19.58 -6.45 14.61
N THR A 347 -18.31 -6.53 14.15
CA THR A 347 -17.95 -7.29 12.96
C THR A 347 -18.21 -8.79 13.16
N ALA A 348 -17.90 -9.34 14.34
CA ALA A 348 -18.20 -10.72 14.67
C ALA A 348 -19.72 -10.99 14.63
N CYS A 349 -20.51 -10.10 15.22
CA CYS A 349 -21.97 -10.16 15.15
C CYS A 349 -22.49 -10.08 13.70
N SER A 350 -21.94 -9.17 12.88
CA SER A 350 -22.32 -9.04 11.46
C SER A 350 -22.01 -10.30 10.66
N HIS A 351 -20.87 -10.93 10.89
CA HIS A 351 -20.49 -12.13 10.16
C HIS A 351 -21.29 -13.39 10.54
N CYS A 352 -21.91 -13.41 11.72
CA CYS A 352 -22.71 -14.54 12.21
C CYS A 352 -24.23 -14.25 12.26
N GLY A 353 -24.66 -13.05 11.87
CA GLY A 353 -26.06 -12.67 11.87
C GLY A 353 -26.65 -12.46 13.27
N LEU A 354 -25.82 -12.16 14.27
CA LEU A 354 -26.24 -11.93 15.64
C LEU A 354 -26.75 -10.48 15.81
N VAL A 355 -27.96 -10.24 15.29
CA VAL A 355 -28.52 -8.88 15.19
C VAL A 355 -28.76 -8.28 16.58
N GLU A 356 -29.39 -9.04 17.49
CA GLU A 356 -29.74 -8.54 18.83
C GLU A 356 -28.49 -8.26 19.67
N GLU A 357 -27.48 -9.14 19.59
CA GLU A 357 -26.20 -8.91 20.25
C GLU A 357 -25.52 -7.66 19.69
N GLY A 358 -25.55 -7.47 18.37
CA GLY A 358 -24.99 -6.28 17.73
C GLY A 358 -25.66 -5.01 18.22
N ARG A 359 -27.01 -4.97 18.28
CA ARG A 359 -27.76 -3.84 18.84
C ARG A 359 -27.37 -3.58 20.30
N ARG A 360 -27.31 -4.63 21.11
CA ARG A 360 -26.94 -4.55 22.52
C ARG A 360 -25.55 -3.99 22.70
N TYR A 361 -24.55 -4.47 21.95
CA TYR A 361 -23.17 -3.99 22.08
C TYR A 361 -22.99 -2.57 21.55
N PHE A 362 -23.69 -2.20 20.48
CA PHE A 362 -23.68 -0.83 19.98
C PHE A 362 -24.28 0.14 20.99
N GLN A 363 -25.34 -0.25 21.72
CA GLN A 363 -25.91 0.53 22.80
C GLN A 363 -24.99 0.57 24.04
N LEU A 364 -24.40 -0.57 24.42
CA LEU A 364 -23.49 -0.70 25.54
C LEU A 364 -22.26 0.21 25.39
N MET A 365 -21.70 0.29 24.17
CA MET A 365 -20.62 1.18 23.83
C MET A 365 -20.91 2.64 24.18
N LYS A 366 -22.14 3.10 23.89
CA LYS A 366 -22.57 4.48 24.13
C LYS A 366 -22.93 4.73 25.59
N SER A 367 -23.67 3.81 26.22
CA SER A 367 -24.27 4.05 27.54
C SER A 367 -23.33 3.72 28.71
N LEU A 368 -22.58 2.63 28.64
CA LEU A 368 -21.70 2.17 29.70
C LEU A 368 -20.25 2.66 29.53
N TYR A 369 -19.72 2.51 28.32
CA TYR A 369 -18.32 2.86 28.04
C TYR A 369 -18.15 4.30 27.57
N LEU A 370 -19.25 5.03 27.33
CA LEU A 370 -19.26 6.44 26.91
C LEU A 370 -18.43 6.71 25.65
N ILE A 371 -18.27 5.69 24.80
CA ILE A 371 -17.55 5.78 23.53
C ILE A 371 -18.49 6.29 22.45
N GLN A 372 -18.15 7.44 21.85
CA GLN A 372 -18.91 8.01 20.75
C GLN A 372 -18.71 7.18 19.47
N PRO A 373 -19.80 6.72 18.81
CA PRO A 373 -19.70 5.96 17.58
C PRO A 373 -18.99 6.75 16.48
N GLN A 374 -18.03 6.12 15.83
CA GLN A 374 -17.33 6.62 14.64
C GLN A 374 -17.91 5.96 13.37
N LEU A 375 -17.45 6.41 12.19
CA LEU A 375 -17.91 5.89 10.89
C LEU A 375 -17.83 4.36 10.80
N GLU A 376 -16.79 3.77 11.33
CA GLU A 376 -16.55 2.32 11.32
C GLU A 376 -17.61 1.56 12.14
N HIS A 377 -18.02 2.09 13.28
CA HIS A 377 -19.07 1.48 14.12
C HIS A 377 -20.43 1.51 13.40
N TYR A 378 -20.79 2.66 12.82
CA TYR A 378 -22.00 2.77 12.01
C TYR A 378 -21.95 1.87 10.77
N GLY A 379 -20.78 1.80 10.10
CA GLY A 379 -20.57 0.92 8.95
C GLY A 379 -20.78 -0.55 9.27
N THR A 380 -20.31 -1.02 10.43
CA THR A 380 -20.52 -2.41 10.87
C THR A 380 -21.98 -2.68 11.26
N MET A 381 -22.70 -1.72 11.87
CA MET A 381 -24.13 -1.83 12.13
C MET A 381 -24.95 -1.89 10.83
N VAL A 382 -24.63 -1.05 9.86
CA VAL A 382 -25.27 -1.07 8.54
C VAL A 382 -25.00 -2.40 7.81
N ASP A 383 -23.80 -2.97 7.93
CA ASP A 383 -23.46 -4.29 7.36
C ASP A 383 -24.26 -5.40 8.07
N LEU A 384 -24.37 -5.37 9.39
CA LEU A 384 -25.13 -6.33 10.18
C LEU A 384 -26.62 -6.33 9.78
N LEU A 385 -27.26 -5.17 9.86
CA LEU A 385 -28.68 -5.02 9.53
C LEU A 385 -28.94 -5.30 8.04
N GLY A 386 -28.04 -4.83 7.18
CA GLY A 386 -28.13 -5.04 5.75
C GLY A 386 -28.02 -6.51 5.34
N ARG A 387 -27.15 -7.31 5.95
CA ARG A 387 -27.08 -8.77 5.73
C ARG A 387 -28.32 -9.49 6.24
N ALA A 388 -28.87 -9.04 7.35
CA ALA A 388 -30.09 -9.62 7.93
C ALA A 388 -31.37 -9.24 7.14
N GLY A 389 -31.28 -8.39 6.12
CA GLY A 389 -32.43 -7.94 5.31
C GLY A 389 -33.22 -6.79 5.92
N LEU A 390 -32.78 -6.25 7.04
CA LEU A 390 -33.43 -5.12 7.74
C LEU A 390 -33.01 -3.78 7.10
N LEU A 391 -33.31 -3.63 5.79
CA LEU A 391 -32.87 -2.49 5.00
C LEU A 391 -33.41 -1.15 5.49
N ASP A 392 -34.68 -1.09 5.92
CA ASP A 392 -35.30 0.12 6.44
C ASP A 392 -34.62 0.60 7.73
N GLU A 393 -34.28 -0.34 8.63
CA GLU A 393 -33.58 -0.04 9.86
C GLU A 393 -32.13 0.40 9.56
N ALA A 394 -31.44 -0.28 8.64
CA ALA A 394 -30.10 0.10 8.20
C ALA A 394 -30.09 1.54 7.63
N TYR A 395 -31.10 1.88 6.85
CA TYR A 395 -31.26 3.23 6.30
C TYR A 395 -31.57 4.27 7.38
N THR A 396 -32.38 3.90 8.39
CA THR A 396 -32.69 4.75 9.57
C THR A 396 -31.41 5.03 10.35
N VAL A 397 -30.58 3.99 10.61
CA VAL A 397 -29.27 4.16 11.27
C VAL A 397 -28.41 5.16 10.51
N ILE A 398 -28.35 5.08 9.16
CA ILE A 398 -27.58 6.04 8.33
C ILE A 398 -28.13 7.48 8.48
N LYS A 399 -29.45 7.66 8.54
CA LYS A 399 -30.08 8.99 8.71
C LYS A 399 -29.85 9.61 10.08
N GLU A 400 -29.78 8.78 11.11
CA GLU A 400 -29.69 9.23 12.51
C GLU A 400 -28.22 9.36 12.98
N MET A 401 -27.24 9.08 12.10
CA MET A 401 -25.82 9.27 12.41
C MET A 401 -25.53 10.70 12.83
N GLN A 402 -24.73 10.86 13.89
CA GLN A 402 -24.24 12.16 14.35
C GLN A 402 -23.08 12.70 13.48
N ILE A 403 -22.55 11.88 12.61
CA ILE A 403 -21.43 12.16 11.70
C ILE A 403 -21.94 11.98 10.28
N GLU A 404 -21.52 12.82 9.35
CA GLU A 404 -21.93 12.71 7.95
C GLU A 404 -21.50 11.35 7.35
N PRO A 405 -22.43 10.57 6.76
CA PRO A 405 -22.13 9.27 6.17
C PRO A 405 -21.17 9.39 4.98
N ASP A 406 -20.07 8.67 5.03
CA ASP A 406 -19.10 8.62 3.94
C ASP A 406 -19.50 7.65 2.81
N ALA A 407 -18.71 7.64 1.75
CA ALA A 407 -18.92 6.73 0.62
C ALA A 407 -18.81 5.24 1.01
N VAL A 408 -18.12 4.88 2.09
CA VAL A 408 -17.96 3.48 2.53
C VAL A 408 -19.27 2.97 3.12
N ILE A 409 -19.94 3.77 3.93
CA ILE A 409 -21.27 3.43 4.50
C ILE A 409 -22.28 3.22 3.39
N TRP A 410 -22.36 4.14 2.43
CA TRP A 410 -23.28 4.02 1.30
C TRP A 410 -22.97 2.81 0.40
N ARG A 411 -21.68 2.44 0.22
CA ARG A 411 -21.29 1.21 -0.47
C ARG A 411 -21.69 -0.05 0.29
N THR A 412 -21.59 -0.02 1.61
CA THR A 412 -22.05 -1.12 2.47
C THR A 412 -23.55 -1.32 2.31
N PHE A 413 -24.32 -0.24 2.37
CA PHE A 413 -25.76 -0.26 2.15
C PHE A 413 -26.13 -0.70 0.72
N LEU A 414 -25.44 -0.20 -0.31
CA LEU A 414 -25.62 -0.64 -1.71
C LEU A 414 -25.36 -2.15 -1.87
N SER A 415 -24.36 -2.67 -1.15
CA SER A 415 -24.08 -4.11 -1.15
C SER A 415 -25.22 -4.92 -0.51
N ALA A 416 -25.84 -4.41 0.55
CA ALA A 416 -27.02 -5.02 1.17
C ALA A 416 -28.22 -5.00 0.21
N CYS A 417 -28.48 -3.87 -0.46
CA CYS A 417 -29.53 -3.77 -1.48
C CYS A 417 -29.35 -4.80 -2.60
N ARG A 418 -28.11 -5.12 -2.99
CA ARG A 418 -27.81 -6.19 -3.97
C ARG A 418 -28.20 -7.58 -3.44
N ILE A 419 -27.89 -7.88 -2.18
CA ILE A 419 -28.22 -9.19 -1.57
C ILE A 419 -29.74 -9.40 -1.58
N HIS A 420 -30.48 -8.37 -1.21
CA HIS A 420 -31.94 -8.43 -1.06
C HIS A 420 -32.71 -7.92 -2.30
N LYS A 421 -32.01 -7.73 -3.44
CA LYS A 421 -32.60 -7.34 -4.74
C LYS A 421 -33.48 -6.06 -4.67
N ASN A 422 -33.14 -5.14 -3.77
CA ASN A 422 -33.88 -3.88 -3.61
C ASN A 422 -33.23 -2.79 -4.48
N TYR A 423 -33.81 -2.54 -5.66
CA TYR A 423 -33.25 -1.55 -6.60
C TYR A 423 -33.54 -0.11 -6.17
N GLU A 424 -34.67 0.17 -5.51
CA GLU A 424 -35.09 1.51 -5.11
C GLU A 424 -34.09 2.10 -4.09
N MET A 425 -33.84 1.35 -3.01
CA MET A 425 -32.82 1.75 -2.03
C MET A 425 -31.41 1.73 -2.61
N GLY A 426 -31.13 0.84 -3.57
CA GLY A 426 -29.85 0.79 -4.29
C GLY A 426 -29.59 2.05 -5.12
N GLU A 427 -30.61 2.59 -5.79
CA GLU A 427 -30.54 3.88 -6.48
C GLU A 427 -30.25 5.02 -5.50
N VAL A 428 -30.99 5.10 -4.40
CA VAL A 428 -30.76 6.10 -3.35
C VAL A 428 -29.32 6.04 -2.85
N ALA A 429 -28.81 4.86 -2.52
CA ALA A 429 -27.43 4.67 -2.08
C ALA A 429 -26.41 5.17 -3.12
N SER A 430 -26.65 4.85 -4.40
CA SER A 430 -25.73 5.21 -5.48
C SER A 430 -25.65 6.73 -5.70
N THR A 431 -26.75 7.48 -5.50
CA THR A 431 -26.75 8.95 -5.63
C THR A 431 -25.98 9.64 -4.52
N LYS A 432 -25.80 8.99 -3.37
CA LYS A 432 -25.07 9.52 -2.21
C LYS A 432 -23.57 9.27 -2.28
N ILE A 433 -23.09 8.46 -3.23
CA ILE A 433 -21.67 8.22 -3.44
C ILE A 433 -21.15 9.26 -4.42
N SER A 434 -20.33 10.20 -3.94
CA SER A 434 -19.79 11.32 -4.74
C SER A 434 -19.00 10.86 -5.98
N HIS A 435 -18.22 9.78 -5.85
CA HIS A 435 -17.41 9.20 -6.92
C HIS A 435 -17.62 7.69 -6.98
N LEU A 436 -18.44 7.24 -7.95
CA LEU A 436 -18.66 5.83 -8.18
C LEU A 436 -17.42 5.18 -8.75
N GLY A 437 -16.92 4.19 -8.03
CA GLY A 437 -15.84 3.30 -8.49
C GLY A 437 -16.36 2.13 -9.32
N SER A 438 -15.46 1.33 -9.88
CA SER A 438 -15.83 0.18 -10.72
C SER A 438 -16.74 -0.82 -10.00
N GLY A 439 -16.53 -1.03 -8.69
CA GLY A 439 -17.36 -1.91 -7.87
C GLY A 439 -18.79 -1.41 -7.72
N ASP A 440 -18.98 -0.10 -7.57
CA ASP A 440 -20.28 0.51 -7.37
C ASP A 440 -21.16 0.38 -8.62
N TYR A 441 -20.58 0.63 -9.81
CA TYR A 441 -21.26 0.41 -11.10
C TYR A 441 -21.67 -1.05 -11.29
N VAL A 442 -20.77 -1.99 -10.93
CA VAL A 442 -21.06 -3.43 -11.03
C VAL A 442 -22.17 -3.83 -10.07
N LEU A 443 -22.14 -3.36 -8.82
CA LEU A 443 -23.20 -3.65 -7.83
C LEU A 443 -24.56 -3.14 -8.33
N LEU A 444 -24.64 -1.88 -8.75
CA LEU A 444 -25.88 -1.28 -9.23
C LEU A 444 -26.40 -1.99 -10.49
N SER A 445 -25.55 -2.26 -11.47
CA SER A 445 -25.92 -3.04 -12.66
C SER A 445 -26.45 -4.44 -12.27
N ASN A 446 -25.81 -5.11 -11.29
CA ASN A 446 -26.26 -6.43 -10.84
C ASN A 446 -27.62 -6.37 -10.12
N ILE A 447 -27.91 -5.30 -9.38
CA ILE A 447 -29.23 -5.10 -8.75
C ILE A 447 -30.30 -5.02 -9.84
N TYR A 448 -30.10 -4.21 -10.88
CA TYR A 448 -31.03 -4.09 -11.98
C TYR A 448 -31.19 -5.41 -12.76
N CYS A 449 -30.12 -6.12 -13.05
CA CYS A 449 -30.20 -7.42 -13.70
C CYS A 449 -31.01 -8.44 -12.87
N SER A 450 -30.78 -8.47 -11.53
CA SER A 450 -31.50 -9.39 -10.62
C SER A 450 -33.00 -9.09 -10.52
N THR A 451 -33.40 -7.86 -10.84
CA THR A 451 -34.80 -7.40 -10.89
C THR A 451 -35.37 -7.32 -12.32
N LYS A 452 -34.65 -7.89 -13.32
CA LYS A 452 -35.00 -7.90 -14.73
C LYS A 452 -35.15 -6.52 -15.38
N LYS A 453 -34.52 -5.49 -14.82
CA LYS A 453 -34.48 -4.11 -15.36
C LYS A 453 -33.29 -3.94 -16.30
N TRP A 454 -33.29 -4.61 -17.44
CA TRP A 454 -32.17 -4.74 -18.35
C TRP A 454 -31.70 -3.38 -18.92
N ASP A 455 -32.64 -2.49 -19.31
CA ASP A 455 -32.32 -1.16 -19.84
C ASP A 455 -31.56 -0.30 -18.84
N ASN A 456 -31.94 -0.39 -17.54
CA ASN A 456 -31.25 0.33 -16.48
C ASN A 456 -29.83 -0.23 -16.26
N ALA A 457 -29.69 -1.56 -16.32
CA ALA A 457 -28.40 -2.23 -16.19
C ALA A 457 -27.45 -1.83 -17.33
N GLU A 458 -27.96 -1.78 -18.57
CA GLU A 458 -27.18 -1.37 -19.74
C GLU A 458 -26.77 0.10 -19.64
N ARG A 459 -27.71 0.99 -19.26
CA ARG A 459 -27.43 2.41 -19.05
C ARG A 459 -26.28 2.63 -18.05
N VAL A 460 -26.29 1.92 -16.92
CA VAL A 460 -25.23 1.98 -15.91
C VAL A 460 -23.88 1.51 -16.49
N ARG A 461 -23.86 0.44 -17.28
CA ARG A 461 -22.65 -0.07 -17.95
C ARG A 461 -22.11 0.91 -19.00
N CYS A 462 -23.00 1.54 -19.76
CA CYS A 462 -22.63 2.58 -20.73
C CYS A 462 -22.01 3.80 -20.05
N VAL A 463 -22.59 4.28 -18.93
CA VAL A 463 -22.03 5.38 -18.15
C VAL A 463 -20.65 5.02 -17.58
N MET A 464 -20.48 3.81 -17.06
CA MET A 464 -19.18 3.31 -16.59
C MET A 464 -18.12 3.36 -17.69
N LYS A 465 -18.48 2.87 -18.90
CA LYS A 465 -17.60 2.86 -20.07
C LYS A 465 -17.27 4.28 -20.53
N TRP A 466 -18.27 5.16 -20.61
CA TRP A 466 -18.10 6.56 -21.03
C TRP A 466 -17.17 7.33 -20.07
N LYS A 467 -17.28 7.09 -18.76
CA LYS A 467 -16.36 7.66 -17.75
C LYS A 467 -14.96 7.02 -17.74
N GLY A 468 -14.67 6.06 -18.61
CA GLY A 468 -13.39 5.37 -18.67
C GLY A 468 -13.08 4.49 -17.44
N VAL A 469 -14.07 4.18 -16.62
CA VAL A 469 -13.89 3.36 -15.41
C VAL A 469 -13.73 1.89 -15.80
N ARG A 470 -12.54 1.32 -15.56
CA ARG A 470 -12.25 -0.08 -15.86
C ARG A 470 -12.62 -0.99 -14.69
N LYS A 471 -13.22 -2.14 -14.99
CA LYS A 471 -13.55 -3.17 -14.00
C LYS A 471 -12.26 -3.75 -13.39
N ASN A 472 -12.19 -3.80 -12.06
CA ASN A 472 -11.11 -4.50 -11.37
C ASN A 472 -11.26 -6.01 -11.56
N SER A 473 -10.22 -6.68 -12.05
CA SER A 473 -10.22 -8.13 -12.20
C SER A 473 -10.14 -8.84 -10.85
N GLY A 474 -10.92 -9.93 -10.71
CA GLY A 474 -10.76 -10.87 -9.60
C GLY A 474 -9.42 -11.58 -9.70
N LYS A 475 -8.67 -11.58 -8.59
CA LYS A 475 -7.39 -12.26 -8.45
C LYS A 475 -7.43 -13.17 -7.25
N SER A 476 -6.89 -14.37 -7.41
CA SER A 476 -6.69 -15.29 -6.31
C SER A 476 -5.25 -15.76 -6.27
N TRP A 477 -4.76 -16.09 -5.09
CA TRP A 477 -3.40 -16.58 -4.93
C TRP A 477 -3.33 -17.71 -3.91
N VAL A 478 -2.35 -18.58 -4.11
CA VAL A 478 -2.01 -19.71 -3.24
C VAL A 478 -0.51 -19.75 -3.04
N GLU A 479 -0.06 -20.03 -1.82
CA GLU A 479 1.35 -20.24 -1.50
C GLU A 479 1.70 -21.72 -1.68
N VAL A 480 2.75 -21.99 -2.45
CA VAL A 480 3.30 -23.33 -2.68
C VAL A 480 4.82 -23.25 -2.66
N GLY A 481 5.46 -24.02 -1.79
CA GLY A 481 6.93 -24.05 -1.69
C GLY A 481 7.56 -22.68 -1.40
N ASN A 482 6.97 -21.88 -0.52
CA ASN A 482 7.39 -20.49 -0.22
C ASN A 482 7.33 -19.53 -1.42
N VAL A 483 6.53 -19.85 -2.45
CA VAL A 483 6.26 -18.98 -3.60
C VAL A 483 4.76 -18.71 -3.68
N VAL A 484 4.41 -17.44 -3.82
CA VAL A 484 3.01 -17.02 -3.99
C VAL A 484 2.67 -16.99 -5.48
N HIS A 485 1.79 -17.91 -5.90
CA HIS A 485 1.27 -18.00 -7.26
C HIS A 485 -0.06 -17.25 -7.36
N GLN A 486 -0.21 -16.40 -8.38
CA GLN A 486 -1.40 -15.57 -8.58
C GLN A 486 -2.12 -15.99 -9.85
N PHE A 487 -3.45 -16.05 -9.77
CA PHE A 487 -4.35 -16.42 -10.87
C PHE A 487 -5.40 -15.33 -11.09
N LYS A 488 -5.81 -15.17 -12.35
CA LYS A 488 -7.00 -14.42 -12.77
C LYS A 488 -8.02 -15.39 -13.37
N ALA A 489 -9.26 -14.96 -13.53
CA ALA A 489 -10.26 -15.78 -14.20
C ALA A 489 -9.83 -16.07 -15.65
N GLY A 490 -9.89 -17.33 -16.05
CA GLY A 490 -9.48 -17.79 -17.39
C GLY A 490 -7.99 -17.69 -17.69
N ASP A 491 -7.13 -17.50 -16.69
CA ASP A 491 -5.69 -17.27 -16.87
C ASP A 491 -4.97 -18.55 -17.34
N ARG A 492 -4.28 -18.45 -18.46
CA ARG A 492 -3.43 -19.51 -19.01
C ARG A 492 -1.94 -19.14 -19.03
N SER A 493 -1.57 -18.04 -18.39
CA SER A 493 -0.18 -17.54 -18.38
C SER A 493 0.76 -18.31 -17.46
N HIS A 494 0.21 -19.15 -16.54
CA HIS A 494 1.02 -19.94 -15.63
C HIS A 494 1.79 -21.05 -16.42
N PRO A 495 3.09 -21.30 -16.12
CA PRO A 495 3.88 -22.34 -16.82
C PRO A 495 3.24 -23.73 -16.82
N GLU A 496 2.48 -24.07 -15.80
CA GLU A 496 1.79 -25.35 -15.64
C GLU A 496 0.28 -25.25 -15.94
N ALA A 497 -0.15 -24.28 -16.76
CA ALA A 497 -1.58 -24.05 -17.05
C ALA A 497 -2.31 -25.33 -17.48
N GLU A 498 -1.74 -26.09 -18.41
CA GLU A 498 -2.30 -27.35 -18.92
C GLU A 498 -2.63 -28.36 -17.78
N LEU A 499 -1.71 -28.53 -16.85
CA LEU A 499 -1.90 -29.44 -15.70
C LEU A 499 -2.99 -28.91 -14.75
N ILE A 500 -3.03 -27.59 -14.55
CA ILE A 500 -4.04 -26.93 -13.69
C ILE A 500 -5.44 -27.14 -14.27
N TYR A 501 -5.61 -26.89 -15.56
CA TYR A 501 -6.91 -27.04 -16.22
C TYR A 501 -7.35 -28.51 -16.27
N ARG A 502 -6.43 -29.44 -16.48
CA ARG A 502 -6.72 -30.90 -16.42
C ARG A 502 -7.18 -31.30 -15.02
N ALA A 503 -6.47 -30.87 -13.97
CA ALA A 503 -6.86 -31.14 -12.60
C ALA A 503 -8.21 -30.51 -12.25
N LEU A 504 -8.48 -29.30 -12.72
CA LEU A 504 -9.75 -28.62 -12.52
C LEU A 504 -10.91 -29.38 -13.16
N ASN A 505 -10.74 -29.85 -14.38
CA ASN A 505 -11.75 -30.65 -15.09
C ASN A 505 -12.03 -31.97 -14.37
N GLU A 506 -10.98 -32.64 -13.86
CA GLU A 506 -11.14 -33.86 -13.05
C GLU A 506 -11.92 -33.56 -11.74
N LEU A 507 -11.63 -32.44 -11.08
CA LEU A 507 -12.37 -32.01 -9.89
C LEU A 507 -13.84 -31.73 -10.22
N PHE A 508 -14.15 -31.11 -11.36
CA PHE A 508 -15.54 -30.91 -11.79
C PHE A 508 -16.24 -32.24 -12.04
N HIS A 509 -15.58 -33.17 -12.74
CA HIS A 509 -16.17 -34.50 -12.97
C HIS A 509 -16.52 -35.17 -11.63
N ARG A 510 -15.60 -35.22 -10.70
CA ARG A 510 -15.81 -35.84 -9.38
C ARG A 510 -16.87 -35.11 -8.54
N THR A 511 -16.90 -33.78 -8.56
CA THR A 511 -17.91 -33.03 -7.79
C THR A 511 -19.29 -33.10 -8.43
N LYS A 512 -19.42 -33.20 -9.77
CA LYS A 512 -20.69 -33.42 -10.47
C LYS A 512 -21.28 -34.79 -10.12
N LEU A 513 -20.46 -35.85 -9.97
CA LEU A 513 -20.91 -37.17 -9.51
C LEU A 513 -21.47 -37.14 -8.09
N GLU A 514 -21.01 -36.21 -7.24
CA GLU A 514 -21.51 -36.01 -5.88
C GLU A 514 -22.67 -34.99 -5.81
N GLY A 515 -23.22 -34.58 -6.96
CA GLY A 515 -24.38 -33.70 -7.05
C GLY A 515 -24.12 -32.20 -7.14
N PHE A 516 -22.89 -31.78 -7.47
CA PHE A 516 -22.62 -30.37 -7.77
C PHE A 516 -23.23 -29.97 -9.12
N SER A 517 -23.93 -28.85 -9.16
CA SER A 517 -24.36 -28.15 -10.38
C SER A 517 -23.94 -26.69 -10.31
N PHE A 518 -23.61 -26.14 -11.47
CA PHE A 518 -23.29 -24.70 -11.56
C PHE A 518 -24.54 -23.85 -11.29
N THR A 519 -24.36 -22.76 -10.59
CA THR A 519 -25.43 -21.79 -10.34
C THR A 519 -25.46 -20.76 -11.48
N THR A 520 -25.92 -21.19 -12.66
CA THR A 520 -25.93 -20.37 -13.90
C THR A 520 -26.75 -19.10 -13.78
N GLU A 521 -27.75 -19.07 -12.89
CA GLU A 521 -28.56 -17.88 -12.57
C GLU A 521 -27.73 -16.70 -12.03
N LEU A 522 -26.52 -16.95 -11.54
CA LEU A 522 -25.61 -15.90 -11.06
C LEU A 522 -24.90 -15.16 -12.22
N VAL A 523 -24.88 -15.74 -13.40
CA VAL A 523 -24.34 -15.12 -14.60
C VAL A 523 -25.42 -14.25 -15.23
N LEU A 524 -25.39 -12.96 -14.89
CA LEU A 524 -26.36 -11.95 -15.31
C LEU A 524 -26.04 -11.46 -16.73
N MET A 525 -25.96 -12.40 -17.69
CA MET A 525 -25.73 -12.17 -19.10
C MET A 525 -26.74 -13.00 -19.91
N ASP A 526 -27.14 -12.48 -21.05
CA ASP A 526 -28.03 -13.16 -21.99
C ASP A 526 -27.18 -14.03 -22.93
N ILE A 527 -26.76 -15.18 -22.43
CA ILE A 527 -25.95 -16.18 -23.12
C ILE A 527 -26.47 -17.58 -22.78
N SER A 528 -26.06 -18.60 -23.52
CA SER A 528 -26.47 -19.99 -23.27
C SER A 528 -26.02 -20.49 -21.88
N ASP A 529 -26.68 -21.52 -21.37
CA ASP A 529 -26.31 -22.06 -20.05
C ASP A 529 -24.92 -22.72 -20.09
N GLU A 530 -24.52 -23.30 -21.22
CA GLU A 530 -23.17 -23.82 -21.45
C GLU A 530 -22.11 -22.72 -21.34
N GLU A 531 -22.34 -21.56 -21.97
CA GLU A 531 -21.44 -20.40 -21.87
C GLU A 531 -21.42 -19.83 -20.46
N LYS A 532 -22.55 -19.88 -19.73
CA LYS A 532 -22.59 -19.48 -18.30
C LYS A 532 -21.76 -20.44 -17.44
N GLU A 533 -21.89 -21.76 -17.67
CA GLU A 533 -21.06 -22.76 -16.98
C GLU A 533 -19.57 -22.56 -17.27
N GLU A 534 -19.21 -22.27 -18.52
CA GLU A 534 -17.83 -22.00 -18.90
C GLU A 534 -17.28 -20.76 -18.17
N ASN A 535 -18.06 -19.67 -18.11
CA ASN A 535 -17.69 -18.46 -17.37
C ASN A 535 -17.48 -18.73 -15.88
N LEU A 536 -18.30 -19.58 -15.26
CA LEU A 536 -18.18 -19.96 -13.84
C LEU A 536 -17.03 -20.93 -13.59
N SER A 537 -16.70 -21.79 -14.55
CA SER A 537 -15.70 -22.86 -14.41
C SER A 537 -14.31 -22.32 -14.15
N TYR A 538 -13.92 -21.22 -14.77
CA TYR A 538 -12.53 -20.73 -14.74
C TYR A 538 -12.33 -19.53 -13.83
N HIS A 539 -13.10 -19.38 -12.77
CA HIS A 539 -12.86 -18.38 -11.76
C HIS A 539 -11.48 -18.55 -11.11
N SER A 540 -10.85 -17.43 -10.76
CA SER A 540 -9.48 -17.39 -10.24
C SER A 540 -9.26 -18.24 -8.99
N GLU A 541 -10.27 -18.34 -8.10
CA GLU A 541 -10.20 -19.18 -6.91
C GLU A 541 -10.20 -20.67 -7.23
N LYS A 542 -10.91 -21.11 -8.28
CA LYS A 542 -10.94 -22.50 -8.72
C LYS A 542 -9.59 -22.91 -9.31
N LEU A 543 -8.96 -22.04 -10.12
CA LEU A 543 -7.62 -22.24 -10.64
C LEU A 543 -6.56 -22.28 -9.55
N ALA A 544 -6.61 -21.36 -8.59
CA ALA A 544 -5.70 -21.33 -7.45
C ALA A 544 -5.83 -22.59 -6.59
N LEU A 545 -7.05 -23.05 -6.33
CA LEU A 545 -7.30 -24.27 -5.57
C LEU A 545 -6.79 -25.52 -6.33
N ALA A 546 -7.08 -25.64 -7.63
CA ALA A 546 -6.60 -26.75 -8.45
C ALA A 546 -5.07 -26.85 -8.43
N TYR A 547 -4.37 -25.71 -8.53
CA TYR A 547 -2.91 -25.67 -8.41
C TYR A 547 -2.44 -26.08 -7.01
N GLY A 548 -3.06 -25.56 -5.96
CA GLY A 548 -2.77 -25.95 -4.58
C GLY A 548 -2.95 -27.45 -4.34
N ILE A 549 -3.97 -28.07 -4.93
CA ILE A 549 -4.20 -29.53 -4.86
C ILE A 549 -3.09 -30.29 -5.58
N LEU A 550 -2.72 -29.87 -6.78
CA LEU A 550 -1.65 -30.50 -7.58
C LEU A 550 -0.29 -30.53 -6.86
N LYS A 551 0.02 -29.49 -6.10
CA LYS A 551 1.35 -29.28 -5.51
C LYS A 551 1.45 -29.66 -4.05
N SER A 552 0.39 -30.16 -3.44
CA SER A 552 0.39 -30.50 -2.03
C SER A 552 -0.02 -31.96 -1.80
N SER A 553 0.57 -32.58 -0.78
CA SER A 553 0.27 -33.96 -0.41
C SER A 553 -1.21 -34.14 -0.03
N PRO A 554 -1.80 -35.32 -0.31
CA PRO A 554 -3.16 -35.64 0.15
C PRO A 554 -3.34 -35.37 1.64
N GLY A 555 -4.51 -34.86 2.04
CA GLY A 555 -4.84 -34.56 3.44
C GLY A 555 -4.26 -33.23 3.97
N THR A 556 -3.29 -32.60 3.29
CA THR A 556 -2.78 -31.29 3.76
C THR A 556 -3.81 -30.20 3.50
N ARG A 557 -3.94 -29.26 4.44
CA ARG A 557 -4.79 -28.06 4.33
C ARG A 557 -4.32 -27.17 3.17
N ILE A 558 -5.26 -26.65 2.37
CA ILE A 558 -4.97 -25.70 1.31
C ILE A 558 -5.57 -24.35 1.67
N GLN A 559 -4.82 -23.29 1.46
CA GLN A 559 -5.30 -21.93 1.65
C GLN A 559 -5.23 -21.13 0.35
N VAL A 560 -6.37 -20.55 -0.02
CA VAL A 560 -6.52 -19.65 -1.16
C VAL A 560 -6.91 -18.28 -0.64
N SER A 561 -6.27 -17.24 -1.13
CA SER A 561 -6.65 -15.84 -0.85
C SER A 561 -7.20 -15.17 -2.09
N LYS A 562 -8.16 -14.23 -1.92
CA LYS A 562 -8.82 -13.51 -3.02
C LYS A 562 -9.03 -12.04 -2.69
N ASN A 563 -8.91 -11.18 -3.69
CA ASN A 563 -9.12 -9.72 -3.55
C ASN A 563 -10.60 -9.28 -3.62
N LEU A 564 -11.51 -10.17 -3.97
CA LEU A 564 -12.96 -9.93 -4.02
C LEU A 564 -13.69 -10.91 -3.09
N ARG A 565 -15.00 -10.68 -2.86
CA ARG A 565 -15.85 -11.70 -2.19
C ARG A 565 -15.94 -12.97 -3.04
N THR A 566 -15.98 -14.11 -2.39
CA THR A 566 -16.25 -15.40 -3.04
C THR A 566 -17.67 -15.42 -3.55
N CYS A 567 -17.89 -15.84 -4.79
CA CYS A 567 -19.24 -15.96 -5.33
C CYS A 567 -19.92 -17.24 -4.82
N PRO A 568 -21.28 -17.30 -4.79
CA PRO A 568 -22.00 -18.48 -4.29
C PRO A 568 -21.63 -19.76 -5.03
N ASP A 569 -21.40 -19.70 -6.34
CA ASP A 569 -21.00 -20.86 -7.14
C ASP A 569 -19.64 -21.42 -6.71
N CYS A 570 -18.61 -20.56 -6.58
CA CYS A 570 -17.30 -20.98 -6.07
C CYS A 570 -17.40 -21.53 -4.64
N HIS A 571 -18.22 -20.91 -3.80
CA HIS A 571 -18.43 -21.34 -2.43
C HIS A 571 -19.05 -22.75 -2.36
N SER A 572 -20.13 -22.99 -3.12
CA SER A 572 -20.78 -24.31 -3.20
C SER A 572 -19.84 -25.38 -3.76
N TRP A 573 -19.09 -25.04 -4.82
CA TRP A 573 -18.12 -25.97 -5.40
C TRP A 573 -17.01 -26.35 -4.41
N MET A 574 -16.48 -25.39 -3.66
CA MET A 574 -15.44 -25.64 -2.65
C MET A 574 -15.93 -26.53 -1.50
N LYS A 575 -17.19 -26.42 -1.09
CA LYS A 575 -17.83 -27.36 -0.15
C LYS A 575 -17.77 -28.79 -0.68
N MET A 576 -18.11 -28.98 -1.97
CA MET A 576 -18.09 -30.29 -2.60
C MET A 576 -16.65 -30.82 -2.79
N VAL A 577 -15.70 -29.97 -3.20
CA VAL A 577 -14.29 -30.39 -3.30
C VAL A 577 -13.74 -30.81 -1.94
N ALA A 578 -14.04 -30.08 -0.88
CA ALA A 578 -13.63 -30.43 0.49
C ALA A 578 -14.21 -31.79 0.93
N LYS A 579 -15.48 -32.09 0.56
CA LYS A 579 -16.14 -33.38 0.80
C LYS A 579 -15.47 -34.51 0.02
N VAL A 580 -15.32 -34.34 -1.31
CA VAL A 580 -14.78 -35.36 -2.23
C VAL A 580 -13.33 -35.72 -1.91
N LEU A 581 -12.52 -34.74 -1.57
CA LEU A 581 -11.09 -34.95 -1.27
C LEU A 581 -10.83 -35.27 0.20
N LYS A 582 -11.86 -35.22 1.08
CA LYS A 582 -11.74 -35.30 2.55
C LYS A 582 -10.63 -34.39 3.06
N ARG A 583 -10.65 -33.14 2.61
CA ARG A 583 -9.57 -32.21 2.82
C ARG A 583 -10.09 -30.86 3.28
N GLU A 584 -9.40 -30.24 4.22
CA GLU A 584 -9.73 -28.88 4.65
C GLU A 584 -9.22 -27.86 3.62
N ILE A 585 -10.13 -26.98 3.19
CA ILE A 585 -9.86 -25.88 2.29
C ILE A 585 -10.19 -24.59 3.02
N ILE A 586 -9.25 -23.65 3.08
CA ILE A 586 -9.46 -22.33 3.67
C ILE A 586 -9.45 -21.31 2.54
N VAL A 587 -10.49 -20.50 2.47
CA VAL A 587 -10.54 -19.37 1.54
C VAL A 587 -10.63 -18.08 2.32
N ARG A 588 -9.66 -17.21 2.14
CA ARG A 588 -9.70 -15.83 2.62
C ARG A 588 -10.18 -14.95 1.47
N ASP A 589 -11.37 -14.43 1.60
CA ASP A 589 -11.87 -13.40 0.69
C ASP A 589 -11.56 -11.98 1.23
N ARG A 590 -12.15 -10.95 0.62
CA ARG A 590 -11.92 -9.56 1.02
C ARG A 590 -12.36 -9.26 2.45
N ILE A 591 -13.34 -10.02 2.99
CA ILE A 591 -14.07 -9.67 4.23
C ILE A 591 -13.78 -10.67 5.34
N ARG A 592 -13.78 -11.97 5.02
CA ARG A 592 -13.72 -13.04 6.03
C ARG A 592 -13.00 -14.29 5.53
N PHE A 593 -12.87 -15.24 6.44
CA PHE A 593 -12.45 -16.60 6.13
C PHE A 593 -13.65 -17.53 5.94
N HIS A 594 -13.49 -18.50 5.05
CA HIS A 594 -14.37 -19.63 4.82
C HIS A 594 -13.56 -20.91 5.03
N HIS A 595 -13.91 -21.68 6.03
CA HIS A 595 -13.31 -22.99 6.30
C HIS A 595 -14.22 -24.08 5.78
N PHE A 596 -13.79 -24.75 4.73
CA PHE A 596 -14.55 -25.83 4.11
C PHE A 596 -14.01 -27.17 4.58
N ALA A 597 -14.87 -28.00 5.18
CA ALA A 597 -14.56 -29.36 5.60
C ALA A 597 -15.80 -30.23 5.53
N GLY A 598 -15.67 -31.47 5.05
CA GLY A 598 -16.77 -32.46 5.05
C GLY A 598 -18.05 -32.04 4.32
N GLY A 599 -17.96 -31.07 3.36
CA GLY A 599 -19.12 -30.55 2.65
C GLY A 599 -19.79 -29.33 3.29
N TYR A 600 -19.26 -28.83 4.41
CA TYR A 600 -19.77 -27.66 5.14
C TYR A 600 -18.79 -26.50 5.07
N CYS A 601 -19.30 -25.30 5.33
CA CYS A 601 -18.48 -24.11 5.52
C CYS A 601 -18.73 -23.50 6.89
N SER A 602 -17.68 -22.98 7.54
CA SER A 602 -17.77 -22.30 8.83
C SER A 602 -18.70 -21.07 8.84
N CYS A 603 -19.00 -20.50 7.65
CA CYS A 603 -19.90 -19.35 7.54
C CYS A 603 -21.38 -19.70 7.66
N GLY A 604 -21.76 -21.00 7.69
CA GLY A 604 -23.16 -21.43 7.70
C GLY A 604 -23.97 -20.93 6.50
N ASP A 605 -23.29 -20.67 5.36
CA ASP A 605 -23.86 -20.06 4.15
C ASP A 605 -24.42 -18.63 4.37
N TYR A 606 -24.02 -17.97 5.44
CA TYR A 606 -24.34 -16.58 5.77
C TYR A 606 -23.14 -15.66 5.52
N TRP A 607 -23.08 -15.00 4.36
CA TRP A 607 -21.96 -14.08 4.04
C TRP A 607 -22.33 -12.94 3.05
#